data_b5efb3b5c4faa91e10aca59ad4db2eba
#
_entry.id   b5efb3b5c4faa91e10aca59ad4db2eba
#
_cell.length_a   1.000
_cell.length_b   1.000
_cell.length_c   1.000
_cell.angle_alpha   90.00
_cell.angle_beta   90.00
_cell.angle_gamma   90.00
#
_symmetry.space_group_name_H-M   'P 1'
#
loop_
_entity.id
_entity.type
_entity.pdbx_description
1 polymer ?
#
loop_
_entity_poly.entity_id
_entity_poly.type
_entity_poly.pdbx_seq_one_letter_code
_entity_poly.pdbx_strand_id
1 'polypeptide(L)'
;DDRLEATWTEIRVDAVGLGAGVVDTLNARRALLPQPWFDVYEMHGSAAPPQDVGGSVQGYGNARAYWFDQLRQSIRNGSVKLEECDAFRDDLAVVLYRFKPGRLFIISKEDMRKMVGRSPDVADALAYATAPVSGGLSLGDVVSDPAEEVAQSLMDQEMAAEMTIAPF
;
A
#
# COMPACT_ATOMS: atom_id res chain seq x y z
N ASP A 1 -13.86 -35.20 -3.19
CA ASP A 1 -12.67 -35.01 -2.34
C ASP A 1 -12.28 -33.52 -2.44
N ASP A 2 -13.09 -32.67 -1.74
CA ASP A 2 -12.79 -31.23 -1.60
C ASP A 2 -11.61 -31.05 -0.64
N ARG A 3 -10.44 -31.40 -1.08
CA ARG A 3 -9.21 -30.88 -0.46
C ARG A 3 -9.16 -29.41 -0.84
N LEU A 4 -9.57 -28.55 0.08
CA LEU A 4 -9.16 -27.15 0.07
C LEU A 4 -7.64 -27.16 -0.08
N GLU A 5 -7.14 -26.86 -1.28
CA GLU A 5 -5.71 -26.58 -1.47
C GLU A 5 -5.40 -25.48 -0.48
N ALA A 6 -4.53 -25.79 0.48
CA ALA A 6 -4.15 -24.82 1.50
C ALA A 6 -3.46 -23.66 0.79
N THR A 7 -4.23 -22.63 0.51
CA THR A 7 -3.71 -21.43 -0.11
C THR A 7 -2.76 -20.75 0.89
N TRP A 8 -1.51 -20.58 0.50
CA TRP A 8 -0.55 -19.86 1.33
C TRP A 8 -1.06 -18.46 1.64
N THR A 9 -1.05 -18.08 2.91
CA THR A 9 -1.60 -16.80 3.36
C THR A 9 -0.51 -15.91 3.93
N GLU A 10 -0.49 -14.66 3.51
CA GLU A 10 0.33 -13.62 4.11
C GLU A 10 -0.50 -12.82 5.11
N ILE A 11 -0.05 -12.77 6.36
CA ILE A 11 -0.67 -11.97 7.41
C ILE A 11 0.19 -10.73 7.63
N ARG A 12 -0.34 -9.56 7.32
CA ARG A 12 0.37 -8.29 7.42
C ARG A 12 -0.18 -7.48 8.59
N VAL A 13 0.68 -7.18 9.56
CA VAL A 13 0.29 -6.59 10.84
C VAL A 13 0.96 -5.23 11.01
N ASP A 14 0.19 -4.18 11.34
CA ASP A 14 0.76 -2.91 11.81
C ASP A 14 1.54 -3.18 13.11
N ALA A 15 2.85 -3.25 13.02
CA ALA A 15 3.72 -3.63 14.14
C ALA A 15 3.99 -2.49 15.13
N VAL A 16 3.30 -1.35 14.99
CA VAL A 16 3.45 -0.22 15.91
C VAL A 16 2.61 -0.44 17.17
N GLY A 17 3.23 -0.32 18.34
CA GLY A 17 2.55 -0.45 19.63
C GLY A 17 2.03 -1.86 19.90
N LEU A 18 0.71 -2.02 20.06
CA LEU A 18 0.09 -3.32 20.37
C LEU A 18 0.27 -4.37 19.28
N GLY A 19 0.50 -3.96 18.05
CA GLY A 19 0.67 -4.88 16.92
C GLY A 19 1.91 -5.76 17.03
N ALA A 20 2.97 -5.30 17.69
CA ALA A 20 4.16 -6.13 17.93
C ALA A 20 3.81 -7.41 18.71
N GLY A 21 2.98 -7.32 19.75
CA GLY A 21 2.53 -8.50 20.51
C GLY A 21 1.66 -9.46 19.69
N VAL A 22 0.94 -8.95 18.68
CA VAL A 22 0.19 -9.78 17.73
C VAL A 22 1.16 -10.54 16.82
N VAL A 23 2.19 -9.88 16.30
CA VAL A 23 3.25 -10.50 15.48
C VAL A 23 3.94 -11.62 16.26
N ASP A 24 4.36 -11.35 17.50
CA ASP A 24 5.02 -12.34 18.36
C ASP A 24 4.12 -13.58 18.57
N THR A 25 2.84 -13.34 18.85
CA THR A 25 1.86 -14.42 19.07
C THR A 25 1.66 -15.26 17.81
N LEU A 26 1.53 -14.63 16.65
CA LEU A 26 1.37 -15.32 15.37
C LEU A 26 2.62 -16.12 15.00
N ASN A 27 3.80 -15.56 15.18
CA ASN A 27 5.06 -16.25 14.92
C ASN A 27 5.28 -17.44 15.87
N ALA A 28 4.94 -17.30 17.16
CA ALA A 28 5.00 -18.39 18.11
C ALA A 28 4.04 -19.53 17.72
N ARG A 29 2.83 -19.21 17.29
CA ARG A 29 1.87 -20.21 16.78
C ARG A 29 2.34 -20.86 15.49
N ARG A 30 2.88 -20.08 14.56
CA ARG A 30 3.45 -20.60 13.31
C ARG A 30 4.57 -21.61 13.55
N ALA A 31 5.44 -21.36 14.51
CA ALA A 31 6.53 -22.25 14.88
C ALA A 31 6.08 -23.61 15.45
N LEU A 32 4.86 -23.70 15.97
CA LEU A 32 4.28 -24.94 16.47
C LEU A 32 3.61 -25.79 15.39
N LEU A 33 3.42 -25.27 14.20
CA LEU A 33 2.78 -25.99 13.10
C LEU A 33 3.80 -26.90 12.40
N PRO A 34 3.50 -28.19 12.18
CA PRO A 34 4.36 -29.08 11.41
C PRO A 34 4.57 -28.62 9.97
N GLN A 35 3.55 -28.00 9.39
CA GLN A 35 3.55 -27.38 8.06
C GLN A 35 2.84 -26.04 8.18
N PRO A 36 3.59 -24.93 8.33
CA PRO A 36 2.98 -23.61 8.34
C PRO A 36 2.33 -23.32 6.98
N TRP A 37 1.16 -22.72 7.01
CA TRP A 37 0.39 -22.33 5.82
C TRP A 37 0.26 -20.82 5.69
N PHE A 38 0.96 -20.04 6.53
CA PHE A 38 0.99 -18.59 6.49
C PHE A 38 2.36 -18.03 6.87
N ASP A 39 2.65 -16.84 6.39
CA ASP A 39 3.74 -15.99 6.84
C ASP A 39 3.20 -14.74 7.53
N VAL A 40 4.02 -14.17 8.43
CA VAL A 40 3.68 -12.94 9.15
C VAL A 40 4.68 -11.85 8.76
N TYR A 41 4.15 -10.72 8.31
CA TYR A 41 4.93 -9.54 7.91
C TYR A 41 4.63 -8.37 8.83
N GLU A 42 5.68 -7.78 9.36
CA GLU A 42 5.59 -6.56 10.17
C GLU A 42 5.52 -5.32 9.27
N MET A 43 4.48 -4.54 9.44
CA MET A 43 4.27 -3.32 8.68
C MET A 43 4.64 -2.10 9.54
N HIS A 44 5.74 -1.44 9.19
CA HIS A 44 6.23 -0.25 9.88
C HIS A 44 6.05 0.98 8.99
N GLY A 45 4.91 1.65 9.09
CA GLY A 45 4.55 2.76 8.22
C GLY A 45 5.49 3.97 8.26
N SER A 46 6.20 4.16 9.37
CA SER A 46 7.23 5.21 9.53
C SER A 46 8.61 4.85 8.99
N ALA A 47 8.84 3.58 8.63
CA ALA A 47 10.11 3.13 8.07
C ALA A 47 10.45 3.87 6.76
N ALA A 48 11.72 3.81 6.37
CA ALA A 48 12.15 4.30 5.07
C ALA A 48 11.42 3.54 3.94
N PRO A 49 11.04 4.21 2.85
CA PRO A 49 10.47 3.53 1.70
C PRO A 49 11.53 2.64 1.05
N PRO A 50 11.14 1.62 0.25
CA PRO A 50 12.09 0.82 -0.52
C PRO A 50 12.97 1.73 -1.40
N GLN A 51 14.27 1.39 -1.51
CA GLN A 51 15.24 2.23 -2.22
C GLN A 51 15.15 2.15 -3.74
N ASP A 52 14.58 1.07 -4.28
CA ASP A 52 14.59 0.75 -5.71
C ASP A 52 13.24 0.96 -6.40
N VAL A 53 12.38 1.78 -5.86
CA VAL A 53 11.15 2.17 -6.56
C VAL A 53 11.49 3.20 -7.64
N GLY A 54 12.04 2.69 -8.74
CA GLY A 54 12.28 3.48 -9.92
C GLY A 54 10.99 3.98 -10.55
N GLY A 55 10.99 5.23 -11.00
CA GLY A 55 9.99 5.73 -11.91
C GLY A 55 9.21 6.97 -11.47
N SER A 56 9.12 7.33 -10.20
CA SER A 56 8.54 8.63 -9.86
C SER A 56 9.65 9.68 -9.66
N VAL A 57 9.49 10.80 -10.31
CA VAL A 57 10.34 12.01 -10.16
C VAL A 57 10.31 12.53 -8.71
N GLN A 58 9.41 12.01 -7.89
CA GLN A 58 9.20 12.38 -6.50
C GLN A 58 9.31 11.14 -5.62
N GLY A 59 10.32 11.13 -4.76
CA GLY A 59 10.47 10.06 -3.76
C GLY A 59 9.33 10.04 -2.73
N TYR A 60 9.25 8.98 -1.96
CA TYR A 60 8.31 8.88 -0.83
C TYR A 60 8.97 9.31 0.48
N GLY A 61 8.19 9.89 1.37
CA GLY A 61 8.68 10.31 2.68
C GLY A 61 8.83 9.18 3.69
N ASN A 62 8.02 8.13 3.54
CA ASN A 62 8.05 6.92 4.36
C ASN A 62 7.36 5.75 3.65
N ALA A 63 7.45 4.55 4.22
CA ALA A 63 6.86 3.34 3.68
C ALA A 63 5.33 3.45 3.54
N ARG A 64 4.64 4.10 4.49
CA ARG A 64 3.19 4.29 4.43
C ARG A 64 2.77 5.08 3.19
N ALA A 65 3.50 6.15 2.84
CA ALA A 65 3.22 6.93 1.65
C ALA A 65 3.40 6.09 0.37
N TYR A 66 4.44 5.27 0.33
CA TYR A 66 4.68 4.33 -0.76
C TYR A 66 3.55 3.31 -0.90
N TRP A 67 3.12 2.65 0.18
CA TRP A 67 2.05 1.65 0.13
C TRP A 67 0.71 2.22 -0.33
N PHE A 68 0.34 3.41 0.15
CA PHE A 68 -0.88 4.08 -0.32
C PHE A 68 -0.82 4.47 -1.79
N ASP A 69 0.35 4.86 -2.29
CA ASP A 69 0.49 5.14 -3.71
C ASP A 69 0.43 3.86 -4.55
N GLN A 70 1.02 2.75 -4.09
CA GLN A 70 0.86 1.45 -4.73
C GLN A 70 -0.61 1.00 -4.76
N LEU A 71 -1.35 1.14 -3.66
CA LEU A 71 -2.79 0.86 -3.63
C LEU A 71 -3.55 1.72 -4.65
N ARG A 72 -3.26 3.02 -4.71
CA ARG A 72 -3.87 3.94 -5.67
C ARG A 72 -3.61 3.50 -7.11
N GLN A 73 -2.36 3.17 -7.44
CA GLN A 73 -1.98 2.70 -8.77
C GLN A 73 -2.68 1.38 -9.10
N SER A 74 -2.70 0.43 -8.17
CA SER A 74 -3.35 -0.88 -8.35
C SER A 74 -4.87 -0.78 -8.57
N ILE A 75 -5.53 0.19 -7.94
CA ILE A 75 -6.95 0.48 -8.20
C ILE A 75 -7.12 1.10 -9.59
N ARG A 76 -6.27 2.08 -9.95
CA ARG A 76 -6.36 2.78 -11.25
C ARG A 76 -6.12 1.87 -12.44
N ASN A 77 -5.16 0.97 -12.36
CA ASN A 77 -4.84 0.02 -13.43
C ASN A 77 -5.72 -1.24 -13.41
N GLY A 78 -6.63 -1.37 -12.43
CA GLY A 78 -7.56 -2.49 -12.33
C GLY A 78 -6.96 -3.78 -11.76
N SER A 79 -5.71 -3.78 -11.30
CA SER A 79 -5.09 -4.94 -10.64
C SER A 79 -5.76 -5.27 -9.31
N VAL A 80 -6.30 -4.24 -8.62
CA VAL A 80 -7.10 -4.38 -7.41
C VAL A 80 -8.51 -3.88 -7.69
N LYS A 81 -9.50 -4.75 -7.49
CA LYS A 81 -10.91 -4.40 -7.53
C LYS A 81 -11.46 -4.47 -6.11
N LEU A 82 -12.02 -3.38 -5.65
CA LEU A 82 -12.68 -3.32 -4.35
C LEU A 82 -14.18 -3.57 -4.55
N GLU A 83 -14.77 -4.38 -3.68
CA GLU A 83 -16.22 -4.47 -3.60
C GLU A 83 -16.81 -3.11 -3.17
N GLU A 84 -18.01 -2.82 -3.64
CA GLU A 84 -18.71 -1.60 -3.23
C GLU A 84 -19.08 -1.70 -1.74
N CYS A 85 -18.35 -0.96 -0.93
CA CYS A 85 -18.48 -0.94 0.53
C CYS A 85 -18.26 0.47 1.04
N ASP A 86 -19.22 0.97 1.82
CA ASP A 86 -19.15 2.31 2.41
C ASP A 86 -17.89 2.50 3.26
N ALA A 87 -17.47 1.47 4.01
CA ALA A 87 -16.28 1.54 4.84
C ALA A 87 -15.00 1.77 4.02
N PHE A 88 -14.89 1.14 2.85
CA PHE A 88 -13.75 1.36 1.94
C PHE A 88 -13.78 2.78 1.38
N ARG A 89 -14.94 3.22 0.90
CA ARG A 89 -15.11 4.55 0.33
C ARG A 89 -14.80 5.65 1.35
N ASP A 90 -15.37 5.55 2.55
CA ASP A 90 -15.26 6.58 3.58
C ASP A 90 -13.84 6.68 4.13
N ASP A 91 -13.15 5.55 4.34
CA ASP A 91 -11.78 5.55 4.81
C ASP A 91 -10.79 6.01 3.75
N LEU A 92 -10.96 5.59 2.49
CA LEU A 92 -10.08 6.01 1.40
C LEU A 92 -10.27 7.49 1.05
N ALA A 93 -11.48 8.04 1.19
CA ALA A 93 -11.77 9.44 0.89
C ALA A 93 -11.01 10.44 1.78
N VAL A 94 -10.57 10.03 2.97
CA VAL A 94 -9.81 10.89 3.89
C VAL A 94 -8.30 10.72 3.78
N VAL A 95 -7.83 9.81 2.93
CA VAL A 95 -6.40 9.63 2.66
C VAL A 95 -5.93 10.73 1.72
N LEU A 96 -5.38 11.78 2.28
CA LEU A 96 -4.88 12.93 1.53
C LEU A 96 -3.36 12.92 1.44
N TYR A 97 -2.88 13.33 0.28
CA TYR A 97 -1.46 13.47 0.01
C TYR A 97 -0.96 14.86 0.40
N ARG A 98 0.28 14.91 0.87
CA ARG A 98 1.00 16.16 1.12
C ARG A 98 2.38 16.08 0.49
N PHE A 99 2.70 17.04 -0.36
CA PHE A 99 4.03 17.16 -0.91
C PHE A 99 4.90 18.02 0.01
N LYS A 100 6.07 17.53 0.35
CA LYS A 100 7.18 18.28 0.93
C LYS A 100 8.33 18.24 -0.07
N PRO A 101 9.33 19.15 -0.04
CA PRO A 101 10.33 19.23 -1.09
C PRO A 101 10.87 17.87 -1.53
N GLY A 102 10.55 17.48 -2.77
CA GLY A 102 10.99 16.23 -3.40
C GLY A 102 10.37 14.93 -2.89
N ARG A 103 9.36 14.97 -1.99
CA ARG A 103 8.76 13.73 -1.42
C ARG A 103 7.27 13.83 -1.19
N LEU A 104 6.61 12.71 -1.46
CA LEU A 104 5.19 12.50 -1.17
C LEU A 104 5.02 11.92 0.25
N PHE A 105 4.07 12.47 0.99
CA PHE A 105 3.64 11.99 2.30
C PHE A 105 2.12 11.82 2.32
N ILE A 106 1.64 10.90 3.13
CA ILE A 106 0.23 10.86 3.53
C ILE A 106 0.06 11.71 4.79
N ILE A 107 -1.06 12.40 4.94
CA ILE A 107 -1.39 13.11 6.18
C ILE A 107 -1.42 12.13 7.37
N SER A 108 -1.20 12.64 8.56
CA SER A 108 -1.13 11.80 9.76
C SER A 108 -2.48 11.10 10.07
N LYS A 109 -2.42 9.94 10.74
CA LYS A 109 -3.64 9.27 11.25
C LYS A 109 -4.43 10.19 12.18
N GLU A 110 -3.74 11.05 12.93
CA GLU A 110 -4.39 12.02 13.82
C GLU A 110 -5.18 13.06 13.04
N ASP A 111 -4.62 13.60 11.96
CA ASP A 111 -5.33 14.57 11.11
C ASP A 111 -6.54 13.91 10.42
N MET A 112 -6.39 12.67 9.93
CA MET A 112 -7.52 11.91 9.37
C MET A 112 -8.60 11.68 10.42
N ARG A 113 -8.22 11.31 11.65
CA ARG A 113 -9.17 11.12 12.76
C ARG A 113 -9.94 12.40 13.08
N LYS A 114 -9.30 13.56 13.02
CA LYS A 114 -10.00 14.85 13.20
C LYS A 114 -11.04 15.12 12.11
N MET A 115 -10.81 14.62 10.89
CA MET A 115 -11.74 14.80 9.77
C MET A 115 -12.99 13.92 9.86
N VAL A 116 -12.83 12.66 10.30
CA VAL A 116 -13.92 11.66 10.26
C VAL A 116 -14.33 11.14 11.64
N GLY A 117 -13.71 11.62 12.73
CA GLY A 117 -14.06 11.24 14.11
C GLY A 117 -13.57 9.84 14.53
N ARG A 118 -12.94 9.07 13.65
CA ARG A 118 -12.40 7.71 13.89
C ARG A 118 -11.10 7.48 13.15
N SER A 119 -10.39 6.40 13.49
CA SER A 119 -9.21 5.97 12.73
C SER A 119 -9.64 5.35 11.39
N PRO A 120 -8.95 5.65 10.27
CA PRO A 120 -9.21 5.04 8.97
C PRO A 120 -8.49 3.68 8.86
N ASP A 121 -8.84 2.74 9.75
CA ASP A 121 -8.11 1.46 9.88
C ASP A 121 -8.29 0.56 8.67
N VAL A 122 -9.43 0.67 7.97
CA VAL A 122 -9.71 -0.08 6.74
C VAL A 122 -8.81 0.38 5.60
N ALA A 123 -8.57 1.69 5.48
CA ALA A 123 -7.64 2.21 4.46
C ALA A 123 -6.20 1.74 4.70
N ASP A 124 -5.73 1.74 5.96
CA ASP A 124 -4.42 1.21 6.30
C ASP A 124 -4.32 -0.30 6.01
N ALA A 125 -5.36 -1.08 6.35
CA ALA A 125 -5.40 -2.51 6.06
C ALA A 125 -5.34 -2.80 4.56
N LEU A 126 -6.06 -2.02 3.73
CA LEU A 126 -5.98 -2.13 2.27
C LEU A 126 -4.59 -1.81 1.74
N ALA A 127 -3.97 -0.74 2.24
CA ALA A 127 -2.61 -0.37 1.85
C ALA A 127 -1.59 -1.45 2.23
N TYR A 128 -1.74 -2.09 3.40
CA TYR A 128 -0.90 -3.20 3.80
C TYR A 128 -1.13 -4.44 2.95
N ALA A 129 -2.40 -4.78 2.64
CA ALA A 129 -2.75 -5.93 1.83
C ALA A 129 -2.16 -5.87 0.42
N THR A 130 -1.97 -4.68 -0.12
CA THR A 130 -1.43 -4.46 -1.48
C THR A 130 0.05 -4.08 -1.48
N ALA A 131 0.66 -3.88 -0.30
CA ALA A 131 2.06 -3.49 -0.20
C ALA A 131 2.98 -4.56 -0.80
N PRO A 132 3.97 -4.19 -1.61
CA PRO A 132 5.01 -5.13 -2.02
C PRO A 132 5.79 -5.61 -0.80
N VAL A 133 5.94 -6.92 -0.63
CA VAL A 133 6.83 -7.50 0.38
C VAL A 133 8.18 -7.77 -0.25
N SER A 134 9.25 -7.33 0.41
CA SER A 134 10.61 -7.56 -0.06
C SER A 134 10.88 -9.07 -0.10
N GLY A 135 10.99 -9.64 -1.30
CA GLY A 135 11.25 -11.05 -1.54
C GLY A 135 10.11 -11.85 -2.20
N GLY A 136 8.93 -11.26 -2.38
CA GLY A 136 7.83 -11.85 -3.14
C GLY A 136 7.60 -11.12 -4.46
N LEU A 137 7.12 -11.83 -5.47
CA LEU A 137 6.64 -11.22 -6.70
C LEU A 137 5.52 -10.24 -6.36
N SER A 138 5.66 -8.99 -6.77
CA SER A 138 4.59 -7.99 -6.69
C SER A 138 3.41 -8.50 -7.51
N LEU A 139 2.18 -8.31 -7.00
CA LEU A 139 0.96 -8.55 -7.79
C LEU A 139 0.95 -7.75 -9.12
N GLY A 140 1.81 -6.73 -9.26
CA GLY A 140 2.02 -5.97 -10.50
C GLY A 140 2.97 -6.63 -11.50
N ASP A 141 3.80 -7.60 -11.09
CA ASP A 141 4.75 -8.26 -12.00
C ASP A 141 4.09 -9.29 -12.93
N VAL A 142 2.80 -9.54 -12.78
CA VAL A 142 2.09 -10.57 -13.55
C VAL A 142 1.45 -10.02 -14.83
N VAL A 143 1.24 -8.72 -14.97
CA VAL A 143 0.66 -8.13 -16.20
C VAL A 143 1.19 -6.71 -16.41
N SER A 144 2.38 -6.53 -16.87
CA SER A 144 2.76 -5.31 -17.59
C SER A 144 2.89 -5.64 -19.07
N ASP A 145 1.86 -5.30 -19.83
CA ASP A 145 1.97 -5.20 -21.28
C ASP A 145 2.93 -4.02 -21.58
N PRO A 146 4.03 -4.23 -22.32
CA PRO A 146 4.95 -3.16 -22.66
C PRO A 146 4.30 -1.96 -23.36
N ALA A 147 3.13 -2.14 -23.95
CA ALA A 147 2.35 -1.06 -24.56
C ALA A 147 1.67 -0.14 -23.53
N GLU A 148 1.32 -0.65 -22.34
CA GLU A 148 0.75 0.17 -21.27
C GLU A 148 1.81 1.02 -20.56
N GLU A 149 3.04 0.52 -20.43
CA GLU A 149 4.15 1.24 -19.82
C GLU A 149 4.54 2.47 -20.65
N VAL A 150 4.51 2.35 -21.98
CA VAL A 150 4.76 3.45 -22.92
C VAL A 150 3.61 4.48 -22.89
N ALA A 151 2.36 4.02 -22.83
CA ALA A 151 1.20 4.91 -22.75
C ALA A 151 1.16 5.69 -21.42
N GLN A 152 1.50 5.05 -20.31
CA GLN A 152 1.59 5.68 -18.99
C GLN A 152 2.70 6.73 -18.95
N SER A 153 3.87 6.44 -19.53
CA SER A 153 4.99 7.39 -19.62
C SER A 153 4.64 8.64 -20.42
N LEU A 154 3.86 8.49 -21.50
CA LEU A 154 3.40 9.63 -22.30
C LEU A 154 2.36 10.48 -21.57
N MET A 155 1.44 9.88 -20.84
CA MET A 155 0.45 10.61 -20.03
C MET A 155 1.10 11.35 -18.86
N ASP A 156 2.11 10.77 -18.23
CA ASP A 156 2.85 11.41 -17.13
C ASP A 156 3.69 12.61 -17.65
N GLN A 157 4.20 12.56 -18.88
CA GLN A 157 4.88 13.67 -19.54
C GLN A 157 3.92 14.81 -19.90
N GLU A 158 2.72 14.51 -20.37
CA GLU A 158 1.69 15.53 -20.68
C GLU A 158 1.21 16.25 -19.40
N MET A 159 0.95 15.50 -18.32
CA MET A 159 0.58 16.10 -17.03
C MET A 159 1.68 16.96 -16.43
N ALA A 160 2.95 16.58 -16.59
CA ALA A 160 4.09 17.38 -16.11
C ALA A 160 4.25 18.70 -16.91
N ALA A 161 3.89 18.69 -18.18
CA ALA A 161 3.93 19.89 -19.04
C ALA A 161 2.80 20.89 -18.68
N GLU A 162 1.60 20.41 -18.32
CA GLU A 162 0.49 21.28 -17.90
C GLU A 162 0.71 21.93 -16.52
N MET A 163 1.44 21.30 -15.62
CA MET A 163 1.77 21.89 -14.30
C MET A 163 2.85 22.97 -14.35
N THR A 164 3.49 23.20 -15.48
CA THR A 164 4.56 24.21 -15.62
C THR A 164 4.02 25.59 -16.00
N ILE A 165 2.74 25.78 -16.25
CA ILE A 165 2.13 27.04 -16.64
C ILE A 165 1.03 27.44 -15.64
N ALA A 166 1.43 28.03 -14.51
CA ALA A 166 0.60 28.95 -13.76
C ALA A 166 1.49 30.09 -13.25
N PRO A 167 1.44 31.28 -13.87
CA PRO A 167 2.00 32.49 -13.27
C PRO A 167 1.08 32.97 -12.14
N PHE A 168 1.67 33.64 -11.16
CA PHE A 168 1.14 34.38 -10.02
C PHE A 168 -0.21 35.04 -10.24
#